data_d4c5ae6a9471d65b52b6fe4dd0a95bcf
#
_entry.id   d4c5ae6a9471d65b52b6fe4dd0a95bcf
#
_cell.length_a   1.000
_cell.length_b   1.000
_cell.length_c   1.000
_cell.angle_alpha   90.00
_cell.angle_beta   90.00
_cell.angle_gamma   90.00
#
_symmetry.space_group_name_H-M   'P 1'
#
loop_
_entity.id
_entity.type
_entity.pdbx_description
1 polymer ?
#
loop_
_entity_poly.entity_id
_entity_poly.type
_entity_poly.pdbx_seq_one_letter_code
_entity_poly.pdbx_strand_id
1 'polypeptide(L)'
;RDFLMVGTKLLVMTAATASALEHVLAGAPDAAAPYNIADHWWAMLIDVEKCIGGGQCVRACKTENDVLDEPMYFRTWVERYHINMSDPDHPIVDSPDGGINGFSEKYPDGDGKTFFVPKLCNHCSDSPCTQVCPVGATFRTNDGVVLIDKDYCVGCRYCVQACPYGCRYLDPRSHTADKCTLCYHRLTKGMVPACVEVCPTGARQIADL
;
A
#
# COMPACT_ATOMS: atom_id res chain seq x y z
N ARG A 1 -59.92 18.88 -15.90
CA ARG A 1 -59.02 20.07 -15.63
C ARG A 1 -57.87 19.62 -14.72
N ASP A 2 -58.11 18.82 -13.71
CA ASP A 2 -57.08 18.37 -12.75
C ASP A 2 -56.05 17.41 -13.36
N PHE A 3 -56.50 16.55 -14.29
CA PHE A 3 -55.61 15.61 -14.98
C PHE A 3 -54.51 16.33 -15.84
N LEU A 4 -54.91 17.44 -16.52
CA LEU A 4 -53.94 18.26 -17.29
C LEU A 4 -52.96 18.97 -16.39
N MET A 5 -53.35 19.38 -15.16
CA MET A 5 -52.47 20.03 -14.19
C MET A 5 -51.47 19.05 -13.60
N VAL A 6 -51.83 17.78 -13.39
CA VAL A 6 -50.93 16.74 -12.95
C VAL A 6 -49.93 16.38 -14.03
N GLY A 7 -50.36 16.27 -15.29
CA GLY A 7 -49.48 15.97 -16.43
C GLY A 7 -48.44 17.06 -16.67
N THR A 8 -48.80 18.35 -16.55
CA THR A 8 -47.82 19.46 -16.67
C THR A 8 -46.82 19.50 -15.52
N LYS A 9 -47.25 19.19 -14.27
CA LYS A 9 -46.33 19.08 -13.12
C LYS A 9 -45.35 17.91 -13.31
N LEU A 10 -45.80 16.78 -13.82
CA LEU A 10 -44.95 15.62 -14.11
C LEU A 10 -43.90 15.93 -15.20
N LEU A 11 -44.32 16.62 -16.28
CA LEU A 11 -43.44 17.04 -17.37
C LEU A 11 -42.39 18.04 -16.89
N VAL A 12 -42.75 18.98 -16.04
CA VAL A 12 -41.79 19.95 -15.47
C VAL A 12 -40.80 19.26 -14.53
N MET A 13 -41.26 18.30 -13.73
CA MET A 13 -40.37 17.51 -12.86
C MET A 13 -39.39 16.62 -13.66
N THR A 14 -39.84 16.01 -14.76
CA THR A 14 -38.95 15.21 -15.61
C THR A 14 -37.91 16.08 -16.36
N ALA A 15 -38.26 17.26 -16.81
CA ALA A 15 -37.33 18.20 -17.42
C ALA A 15 -36.30 18.73 -16.40
N ALA A 16 -36.72 19.02 -15.17
CA ALA A 16 -35.81 19.47 -14.10
C ALA A 16 -34.83 18.35 -13.66
N THR A 17 -35.30 17.09 -13.62
CA THR A 17 -34.45 15.95 -13.30
C THR A 17 -33.49 15.61 -14.45
N ALA A 18 -33.90 15.78 -15.71
CA ALA A 18 -33.01 15.59 -16.86
C ALA A 18 -31.88 16.62 -16.88
N SER A 19 -32.19 17.91 -16.66
CA SER A 19 -31.15 18.95 -16.59
C SER A 19 -30.23 18.79 -15.39
N ALA A 20 -30.74 18.33 -14.24
CA ALA A 20 -29.91 18.01 -13.06
C ALA A 20 -29.00 16.81 -13.33
N LEU A 21 -29.49 15.83 -14.07
CA LEU A 21 -28.68 14.66 -14.45
C LEU A 21 -27.57 15.05 -15.46
N GLU A 22 -27.87 15.93 -16.42
CA GLU A 22 -26.85 16.47 -17.33
C GLU A 22 -25.78 17.27 -16.60
N HIS A 23 -26.12 18.06 -15.59
CA HIS A 23 -25.15 18.77 -14.76
C HIS A 23 -24.30 17.83 -13.89
N VAL A 24 -24.88 16.73 -13.38
CA VAL A 24 -24.14 15.71 -12.64
C VAL A 24 -23.19 14.92 -13.56
N LEU A 25 -23.63 14.64 -14.80
CA LEU A 25 -22.81 13.95 -15.78
C LEU A 25 -21.74 14.88 -16.41
N ALA A 26 -22.03 16.14 -16.58
CA ALA A 26 -21.06 17.15 -17.05
C ALA A 26 -19.99 17.51 -16.02
N GLY A 27 -20.27 17.25 -14.72
CA GLY A 27 -19.31 17.42 -13.63
C GLY A 27 -18.51 16.18 -13.29
N ALA A 28 -18.66 15.09 -14.05
CA ALA A 28 -17.75 13.95 -13.93
C ALA A 28 -16.34 14.43 -14.32
N PRO A 29 -15.33 14.27 -13.46
CA PRO A 29 -13.96 14.66 -13.86
C PRO A 29 -13.63 13.92 -15.15
N ASP A 30 -13.04 14.65 -16.11
CA ASP A 30 -12.53 14.07 -17.35
C ASP A 30 -11.86 12.74 -17.04
N ALA A 31 -12.26 11.69 -17.74
CA ALA A 31 -11.65 10.38 -17.56
C ALA A 31 -10.14 10.57 -17.66
N ALA A 32 -9.44 10.36 -16.55
CA ALA A 32 -7.99 10.49 -16.51
C ALA A 32 -7.41 9.76 -17.73
N ALA A 33 -6.44 10.37 -18.40
CA ALA A 33 -5.79 9.75 -19.55
C ALA A 33 -5.43 8.30 -19.19
N PRO A 34 -5.57 7.35 -20.11
CA PRO A 34 -5.28 5.95 -19.82
C PRO A 34 -3.84 5.85 -19.32
N TYR A 35 -3.65 5.13 -18.20
CA TYR A 35 -2.33 4.89 -17.60
C TYR A 35 -1.39 4.25 -18.63
N ASN A 36 -0.28 4.91 -18.93
CA ASN A 36 0.74 4.38 -19.82
C ASN A 36 1.96 3.91 -19.01
N ILE A 37 2.12 2.61 -18.89
CA ILE A 37 3.19 1.96 -18.12
C ILE A 37 4.61 2.39 -18.54
N ALA A 38 4.78 2.84 -19.80
CA ALA A 38 6.10 3.24 -20.32
C ALA A 38 6.56 4.62 -19.83
N ASP A 39 5.62 5.42 -19.30
CA ASP A 39 5.89 6.80 -18.88
C ASP A 39 6.25 6.88 -17.39
N HIS A 40 6.31 5.75 -16.68
CA HIS A 40 6.49 5.71 -15.23
C HIS A 40 7.63 4.78 -14.80
N TRP A 41 8.27 5.16 -13.68
CA TRP A 41 9.21 4.30 -12.94
C TRP A 41 9.04 4.53 -11.44
N TRP A 42 8.21 3.70 -10.81
CA TRP A 42 7.77 3.91 -9.44
C TRP A 42 8.83 3.59 -8.39
N ALA A 43 9.02 4.49 -7.44
CA ALA A 43 9.86 4.31 -6.27
C ALA A 43 9.16 4.77 -4.99
N MET A 44 9.40 4.04 -3.88
CA MET A 44 8.95 4.44 -2.54
C MET A 44 10.11 5.09 -1.80
N LEU A 45 9.96 6.37 -1.44
CA LEU A 45 10.87 7.08 -0.57
C LEU A 45 10.43 6.94 0.89
N ILE A 46 11.36 6.60 1.77
CA ILE A 46 11.15 6.50 3.21
C ILE A 46 12.10 7.48 3.92
N ASP A 47 11.53 8.48 4.56
CA ASP A 47 12.24 9.42 5.42
C ASP A 47 12.11 8.94 6.87
N VAL A 48 13.16 8.29 7.36
CA VAL A 48 13.16 7.69 8.71
C VAL A 48 13.17 8.74 9.82
N GLU A 49 13.66 9.96 9.55
CA GLU A 49 13.68 11.05 10.54
C GLU A 49 12.27 11.59 10.82
N LYS A 50 11.38 11.50 9.84
CA LYS A 50 9.99 11.92 9.96
C LYS A 50 9.07 10.84 10.52
N CYS A 51 9.51 9.58 10.59
CA CYS A 51 8.64 8.52 11.06
C CYS A 51 8.45 8.58 12.57
N ILE A 52 7.20 8.65 13.01
CA ILE A 52 6.81 8.72 14.43
C ILE A 52 6.33 7.36 15.00
N GLY A 53 6.40 6.28 14.23
CA GLY A 53 6.00 4.94 14.68
C GLY A 53 4.49 4.74 14.89
N GLY A 54 3.63 5.61 14.37
CA GLY A 54 2.18 5.64 14.69
C GLY A 54 1.33 4.51 14.13
N GLY A 55 1.85 3.63 13.26
CA GLY A 55 1.16 2.43 12.75
C GLY A 55 0.02 2.68 11.75
N GLN A 56 -0.37 3.93 11.45
CA GLN A 56 -1.47 4.24 10.52
C GLN A 56 -1.25 3.62 9.14
N CYS A 57 -0.01 3.64 8.64
CA CYS A 57 0.37 3.06 7.36
C CYS A 57 0.18 1.53 7.31
N VAL A 58 0.36 0.84 8.44
CA VAL A 58 0.15 -0.60 8.56
C VAL A 58 -1.35 -0.91 8.50
N ARG A 59 -2.16 -0.19 9.30
CA ARG A 59 -3.63 -0.31 9.29
C ARG A 59 -4.21 -0.05 7.91
N ALA A 60 -3.85 1.08 7.30
CA ALA A 60 -4.33 1.43 5.97
C ALA A 60 -3.96 0.39 4.90
N CYS A 61 -2.75 -0.17 4.98
CA CYS A 61 -2.33 -1.23 4.06
C CYS A 61 -3.14 -2.51 4.24
N LYS A 62 -3.42 -2.92 5.50
CA LYS A 62 -4.27 -4.09 5.79
C LYS A 62 -5.68 -3.90 5.25
N THR A 63 -6.30 -2.75 5.51
CA THR A 63 -7.66 -2.43 5.04
C THR A 63 -7.74 -2.34 3.52
N GLU A 64 -6.84 -1.60 2.89
CA GLU A 64 -6.84 -1.37 1.43
C GLU A 64 -6.62 -2.65 0.63
N ASN A 65 -5.79 -3.56 1.15
CA ASN A 65 -5.35 -4.73 0.41
C ASN A 65 -5.93 -6.04 0.95
N ASP A 66 -6.92 -5.97 1.83
CA ASP A 66 -7.54 -7.14 2.47
C ASP A 66 -6.49 -8.12 3.05
N VAL A 67 -5.48 -7.59 3.75
CA VAL A 67 -4.48 -8.42 4.43
C VAL A 67 -5.08 -8.94 5.73
N LEU A 68 -4.89 -10.23 6.02
CA LEU A 68 -5.35 -10.85 7.25
C LEU A 68 -4.96 -10.04 8.48
N ASP A 69 -5.89 -9.95 9.43
CA ASP A 69 -5.72 -9.15 10.64
C ASP A 69 -4.83 -9.84 11.69
N GLU A 70 -4.49 -11.09 11.46
CA GLU A 70 -3.57 -11.84 12.29
C GLU A 70 -2.17 -11.18 12.34
N PRO A 71 -1.49 -11.22 13.51
CA PRO A 71 -0.28 -10.42 13.76
C PRO A 71 0.97 -10.86 13.00
N MET A 72 0.90 -11.91 12.17
CA MET A 72 2.05 -12.39 11.39
C MET A 72 1.98 -12.10 9.88
N TYR A 73 0.89 -11.47 9.40
CA TYR A 73 0.73 -11.18 7.96
C TYR A 73 0.76 -9.68 7.72
N PHE A 74 1.85 -9.20 7.10
CA PHE A 74 2.05 -7.79 6.78
C PHE A 74 2.59 -7.62 5.36
N ARG A 75 2.03 -6.66 4.61
CA ARG A 75 2.65 -6.14 3.39
C ARG A 75 3.61 -4.99 3.68
N THR A 76 3.41 -4.32 4.81
CA THR A 76 4.28 -3.30 5.38
C THR A 76 4.15 -3.33 6.89
N TRP A 77 5.25 -3.02 7.59
CA TRP A 77 5.32 -2.92 9.05
C TRP A 77 6.25 -1.79 9.45
N VAL A 78 6.32 -1.47 10.72
CA VAL A 78 7.25 -0.49 11.28
C VAL A 78 8.10 -1.18 12.33
N GLU A 79 9.41 -0.99 12.26
CA GLU A 79 10.36 -1.43 13.27
C GLU A 79 10.84 -0.23 14.07
N ARG A 80 10.95 -0.40 15.39
CA ARG A 80 11.61 0.55 16.28
C ARG A 80 13.04 0.08 16.51
N TYR A 81 13.98 0.97 16.32
CA TYR A 81 15.40 0.78 16.59
C TYR A 81 15.79 1.61 17.79
N HIS A 82 16.47 1.02 18.74
CA HIS A 82 17.10 1.70 19.85
C HIS A 82 18.60 1.41 19.84
N ILE A 83 19.40 2.45 19.64
CA ILE A 83 20.86 2.37 19.65
C ILE A 83 21.35 2.89 21.00
N ASN A 84 21.96 2.03 21.80
CA ASN A 84 22.62 2.43 23.02
C ASN A 84 24.00 3.01 22.65
N MET A 85 24.31 4.22 23.10
CA MET A 85 25.59 4.88 22.80
C MET A 85 26.80 4.17 23.40
N SER A 86 26.60 3.36 24.46
CA SER A 86 27.68 2.52 25.05
C SER A 86 27.96 1.24 24.26
N ASP A 87 27.01 0.78 23.41
CA ASP A 87 27.13 -0.40 22.56
C ASP A 87 26.36 -0.20 21.23
N PRO A 88 26.90 0.64 20.34
CA PRO A 88 26.21 1.02 19.11
C PRO A 88 26.13 -0.10 18.07
N ASP A 89 26.96 -1.13 18.18
CA ASP A 89 27.05 -2.23 17.23
C ASP A 89 25.92 -3.27 17.43
N HIS A 90 25.23 -3.23 18.58
CA HIS A 90 24.13 -4.13 18.92
C HIS A 90 22.81 -3.38 19.17
N PRO A 91 22.17 -2.82 18.12
CA PRO A 91 20.90 -2.13 18.32
C PRO A 91 19.80 -3.10 18.76
N ILE A 92 18.96 -2.66 19.67
CA ILE A 92 17.74 -3.39 20.01
C ILE A 92 16.68 -3.05 18.98
N VAL A 93 16.05 -4.06 18.37
CA VAL A 93 15.02 -3.89 17.36
C VAL A 93 13.77 -4.62 17.79
N ASP A 94 12.62 -3.94 17.77
CA ASP A 94 11.33 -4.53 18.03
C ASP A 94 10.25 -4.03 17.05
N SER A 95 9.22 -4.83 16.89
CA SER A 95 8.08 -4.51 16.03
C SER A 95 6.82 -5.23 16.55
N PRO A 96 6.28 -4.78 17.70
CA PRO A 96 5.08 -5.41 18.27
C PRO A 96 3.93 -5.31 17.30
N ASP A 97 3.34 -6.46 16.93
CA ASP A 97 2.27 -6.60 15.94
C ASP A 97 2.53 -5.80 14.65
N GLY A 98 3.79 -5.79 14.17
CA GLY A 98 4.17 -5.00 12.99
C GLY A 98 4.08 -3.49 13.19
N GLY A 99 4.00 -3.02 14.42
CA GLY A 99 3.81 -1.61 14.76
C GLY A 99 2.40 -1.08 14.46
N ILE A 100 1.40 -1.95 14.26
CA ILE A 100 0.03 -1.54 13.86
C ILE A 100 -0.65 -0.65 14.91
N ASN A 101 -0.39 -0.91 16.19
CA ASN A 101 -0.94 -0.14 17.32
C ASN A 101 0.00 0.99 17.80
N GLY A 102 1.07 1.25 17.05
CA GLY A 102 2.15 2.11 17.49
C GLY A 102 3.04 1.41 18.52
N PHE A 103 3.83 2.20 19.23
CA PHE A 103 4.77 1.71 20.23
C PHE A 103 4.45 2.37 21.57
N SER A 104 3.92 1.61 22.52
CA SER A 104 3.43 2.12 23.82
C SER A 104 4.50 2.18 24.89
N GLU A 105 5.52 1.34 24.80
CA GLU A 105 6.60 1.32 25.79
C GLU A 105 7.70 2.29 25.37
N LYS A 106 8.03 3.21 26.28
CA LYS A 106 9.27 3.95 26.17
C LYS A 106 10.40 3.01 26.54
N TYR A 107 11.46 2.98 25.75
CA TYR A 107 12.71 2.41 26.22
C TYR A 107 13.17 3.16 27.47
N PRO A 108 13.83 2.48 28.40
CA PRO A 108 14.36 3.13 29.60
C PRO A 108 15.12 4.39 29.20
N ASP A 109 14.89 5.49 29.92
CA ASP A 109 15.62 6.73 29.77
C ASP A 109 17.10 6.44 29.99
N GLY A 110 17.85 6.27 28.94
CA GLY A 110 19.26 5.95 28.91
C GLY A 110 19.93 6.74 27.80
N ASP A 111 21.24 6.69 27.75
CA ASP A 111 22.08 7.34 26.76
C ASP A 111 21.94 6.64 25.38
N GLY A 112 20.80 6.83 24.72
CA GLY A 112 20.49 6.13 23.46
C GLY A 112 19.60 6.92 22.51
N LYS A 113 19.67 6.56 21.21
CA LYS A 113 18.82 7.13 20.14
C LYS A 113 17.78 6.11 19.71
N THR A 114 16.51 6.52 19.75
CA THR A 114 15.38 5.71 19.25
C THR A 114 14.83 6.34 17.97
N PHE A 115 14.56 5.51 16.95
CA PHE A 115 13.93 5.92 15.70
C PHE A 115 13.11 4.77 15.11
N PHE A 116 12.25 5.10 14.13
CA PHE A 116 11.34 4.15 13.51
C PHE A 116 11.67 3.96 12.04
N VAL A 117 11.67 2.71 11.59
CA VAL A 117 11.96 2.36 10.21
C VAL A 117 10.76 1.63 9.59
N PRO A 118 10.00 2.29 8.72
CA PRO A 118 8.97 1.63 7.94
C PRO A 118 9.57 0.64 6.95
N LYS A 119 9.09 -0.60 6.97
CA LYS A 119 9.51 -1.69 6.10
C LYS A 119 8.41 -2.06 5.12
N LEU A 120 8.80 -2.44 3.91
CA LEU A 120 7.94 -2.97 2.86
C LEU A 120 8.80 -3.67 1.79
N CYS A 121 8.18 -4.21 0.74
CA CYS A 121 8.91 -4.76 -0.40
C CYS A 121 9.70 -3.65 -1.12
N ASN A 122 10.97 -3.89 -1.40
CA ASN A 122 11.86 -2.94 -2.08
C ASN A 122 11.64 -2.90 -3.60
N HIS A 123 10.78 -3.74 -4.16
CA HIS A 123 10.55 -3.83 -5.61
C HIS A 123 11.86 -3.85 -6.42
N CYS A 124 12.81 -4.70 -6.00
CA CYS A 124 14.18 -4.76 -6.52
C CYS A 124 14.22 -4.83 -8.04
N SER A 125 15.14 -4.10 -8.65
CA SER A 125 15.36 -4.13 -10.12
C SER A 125 15.83 -5.51 -10.58
N ASP A 126 16.72 -6.15 -9.82
CA ASP A 126 17.14 -7.53 -10.00
C ASP A 126 16.60 -8.38 -8.83
N SER A 127 15.35 -8.81 -8.98
CA SER A 127 14.59 -9.42 -7.89
C SER A 127 14.90 -10.91 -7.74
N PRO A 128 15.55 -11.39 -6.66
CA PRO A 128 15.77 -12.81 -6.45
C PRO A 128 14.46 -13.61 -6.46
N CYS A 129 13.40 -13.02 -5.96
CA CYS A 129 12.09 -13.67 -5.89
C CYS A 129 11.40 -13.87 -7.25
N THR A 130 11.75 -13.08 -8.28
CA THR A 130 11.28 -13.32 -9.66
C THR A 130 12.08 -14.42 -10.32
N GLN A 131 13.39 -14.46 -10.07
CA GLN A 131 14.30 -15.47 -10.66
C GLN A 131 14.01 -16.89 -10.20
N VAL A 132 13.63 -17.06 -8.92
CA VAL A 132 13.36 -18.40 -8.36
C VAL A 132 11.95 -18.90 -8.60
N CYS A 133 11.06 -18.12 -9.23
CA CYS A 133 9.67 -18.53 -9.43
C CYS A 133 9.56 -19.55 -10.57
N PRO A 134 9.24 -20.86 -10.27
CA PRO A 134 9.25 -21.90 -11.28
C PRO A 134 8.15 -21.77 -12.34
N VAL A 135 7.09 -21.03 -12.01
CA VAL A 135 5.92 -20.83 -12.88
C VAL A 135 5.82 -19.40 -13.43
N GLY A 136 6.80 -18.53 -13.12
CA GLY A 136 6.78 -17.13 -13.57
C GLY A 136 5.68 -16.26 -12.94
N ALA A 137 4.97 -16.75 -11.91
CA ALA A 137 3.90 -16.02 -11.24
C ALA A 137 4.37 -14.71 -10.57
N THR A 138 5.64 -14.64 -10.15
CA THR A 138 6.24 -13.40 -9.67
C THR A 138 7.01 -12.75 -10.82
N PHE A 139 6.65 -11.53 -11.16
CA PHE A 139 7.21 -10.79 -12.29
C PHE A 139 7.40 -9.31 -11.95
N ARG A 140 8.17 -8.60 -12.77
CA ARG A 140 8.31 -7.15 -12.69
C ARG A 140 7.62 -6.52 -13.89
N THR A 141 6.86 -5.47 -13.63
CA THR A 141 6.24 -4.62 -14.65
C THR A 141 7.27 -3.67 -15.29
N ASN A 142 6.96 -3.10 -16.44
CA ASN A 142 7.86 -2.18 -17.14
C ASN A 142 8.07 -0.86 -16.39
N ASP A 143 7.16 -0.49 -15.49
CA ASP A 143 7.25 0.67 -14.59
C ASP A 143 7.93 0.36 -13.23
N GLY A 144 8.64 -0.76 -13.14
CA GLY A 144 9.51 -1.12 -12.02
C GLY A 144 8.82 -1.85 -10.86
N VAL A 145 7.52 -2.09 -10.90
CA VAL A 145 6.79 -2.72 -9.80
C VAL A 145 6.88 -4.24 -9.88
N VAL A 146 7.27 -4.90 -8.81
CA VAL A 146 7.25 -6.38 -8.73
C VAL A 146 5.88 -6.82 -8.23
N LEU A 147 5.21 -7.68 -8.99
CA LEU A 147 3.87 -8.19 -8.71
C LEU A 147 3.87 -9.72 -8.57
N ILE A 148 2.72 -10.26 -8.19
CA ILE A 148 2.45 -11.70 -8.15
C ILE A 148 1.10 -11.91 -8.84
N ASP A 149 1.10 -12.75 -9.87
CA ASP A 149 -0.12 -13.30 -10.44
C ASP A 149 -0.59 -14.45 -9.55
N LYS A 150 -1.71 -14.25 -8.86
CA LYS A 150 -2.25 -15.21 -7.91
C LYS A 150 -2.83 -16.44 -8.60
N ASP A 151 -3.31 -16.31 -9.84
CA ASP A 151 -3.90 -17.40 -10.60
C ASP A 151 -2.83 -18.41 -11.09
N TYR A 152 -1.61 -17.93 -11.34
CA TYR A 152 -0.47 -18.75 -11.70
C TYR A 152 0.35 -19.24 -10.48
N CYS A 153 0.19 -18.64 -9.31
CA CYS A 153 0.99 -18.94 -8.14
C CYS A 153 0.62 -20.30 -7.53
N VAL A 154 1.56 -21.24 -7.52
CA VAL A 154 1.38 -22.60 -6.94
C VAL A 154 1.72 -22.68 -5.45
N GLY A 155 2.04 -21.57 -4.77
CA GLY A 155 2.31 -21.54 -3.33
C GLY A 155 3.60 -22.26 -2.88
N CYS A 156 4.57 -22.48 -3.75
CA CYS A 156 5.80 -23.26 -3.46
C CYS A 156 6.74 -22.59 -2.44
N ARG A 157 6.55 -21.32 -2.10
CA ARG A 157 7.31 -20.51 -1.12
C ARG A 157 8.77 -20.22 -1.48
N TYR A 158 9.28 -20.58 -2.66
CA TYR A 158 10.66 -20.27 -3.04
C TYR A 158 10.94 -18.77 -3.01
N CYS A 159 10.00 -17.93 -3.47
CA CYS A 159 10.11 -16.50 -3.41
C CYS A 159 10.09 -15.93 -1.99
N VAL A 160 9.48 -16.63 -1.02
CA VAL A 160 9.50 -16.26 0.40
C VAL A 160 10.90 -16.50 0.96
N GLN A 161 11.50 -17.64 0.68
CA GLN A 161 12.85 -17.97 1.13
C GLN A 161 13.94 -17.12 0.44
N ALA A 162 13.74 -16.77 -0.82
CA ALA A 162 14.70 -15.99 -1.59
C ALA A 162 14.71 -14.49 -1.25
N CYS A 163 13.70 -13.99 -0.53
CA CYS A 163 13.62 -12.57 -0.17
C CYS A 163 14.53 -12.27 1.03
N PRO A 164 15.63 -11.51 0.89
CA PRO A 164 16.53 -11.22 2.01
C PRO A 164 15.91 -10.26 3.03
N TYR A 165 14.79 -9.61 2.68
CA TYR A 165 14.12 -8.60 3.50
C TYR A 165 12.90 -9.14 4.25
N GLY A 166 12.55 -10.42 4.09
CA GLY A 166 11.37 -11.01 4.74
C GLY A 166 10.03 -10.41 4.30
N CYS A 167 9.97 -9.74 3.15
CA CYS A 167 8.78 -8.98 2.71
C CYS A 167 7.67 -9.83 2.09
N ARG A 168 7.77 -11.17 2.16
CA ARG A 168 6.83 -12.09 1.54
C ARG A 168 6.31 -13.11 2.54
N TYR A 169 5.05 -13.45 2.40
CA TYR A 169 4.41 -14.51 3.17
C TYR A 169 3.50 -15.35 2.26
N LEU A 170 3.01 -16.48 2.75
CA LEU A 170 1.95 -17.25 2.11
C LEU A 170 0.63 -16.83 2.73
N ASP A 171 -0.30 -16.34 1.93
CA ASP A 171 -1.67 -16.07 2.38
C ASP A 171 -2.39 -17.42 2.58
N PRO A 172 -2.84 -17.75 3.80
CA PRO A 172 -3.46 -19.04 4.09
C PRO A 172 -4.84 -19.20 3.45
N ARG A 173 -5.50 -18.11 3.04
CA ARG A 173 -6.81 -18.14 2.37
C ARG A 173 -6.69 -18.56 0.90
N SER A 174 -5.75 -17.95 0.18
CA SER A 174 -5.53 -18.20 -1.24
C SER A 174 -4.46 -19.26 -1.51
N HIS A 175 -3.67 -19.63 -0.50
CA HIS A 175 -2.49 -20.51 -0.62
C HIS A 175 -1.45 -19.98 -1.62
N THR A 176 -1.45 -18.68 -1.90
CA THR A 176 -0.52 -18.00 -2.81
C THR A 176 0.44 -17.10 -2.03
N ALA A 177 1.60 -16.81 -2.60
CA ALA A 177 2.50 -15.83 -2.02
C ALA A 177 1.88 -14.42 -2.10
N ASP A 178 2.11 -13.61 -1.06
CA ASP A 178 1.67 -12.22 -1.03
C ASP A 178 2.77 -11.28 -0.52
N LYS A 179 2.66 -10.00 -0.85
CA LYS A 179 3.58 -8.93 -0.48
C LYS A 179 3.04 -7.56 -0.85
N CYS A 180 3.75 -6.48 -0.49
CA CYS A 180 3.45 -5.13 -0.96
C CYS A 180 3.45 -5.07 -2.50
N THR A 181 2.42 -4.43 -3.06
CA THR A 181 2.24 -4.20 -4.51
C THR A 181 2.40 -2.73 -4.89
N LEU A 182 2.91 -1.85 -3.99
CA LEU A 182 2.83 -0.38 -4.08
C LEU A 182 1.40 0.13 -4.30
N CYS A 183 0.38 -0.63 -3.91
CA CYS A 183 -1.03 -0.36 -4.26
C CYS A 183 -1.20 -0.11 -5.76
N TYR A 184 -0.68 -1.00 -6.61
CA TYR A 184 -0.65 -0.84 -8.07
C TYR A 184 -2.02 -0.51 -8.66
N HIS A 185 -3.09 -1.08 -8.09
CA HIS A 185 -4.48 -0.79 -8.44
C HIS A 185 -4.90 0.69 -8.19
N ARG A 186 -4.16 1.41 -7.32
CA ARG A 186 -4.33 2.84 -7.08
C ARG A 186 -3.41 3.66 -7.98
N LEU A 187 -2.13 3.29 -8.11
CA LEU A 187 -1.15 3.99 -8.94
C LEU A 187 -1.62 4.10 -10.39
N THR A 188 -2.14 2.99 -10.96
CA THR A 188 -2.67 2.97 -12.33
C THR A 188 -3.92 3.82 -12.54
N LYS A 189 -4.50 4.35 -11.46
CA LYS A 189 -5.63 5.30 -11.48
C LYS A 189 -5.22 6.71 -11.06
N GLY A 190 -3.91 7.00 -10.98
CA GLY A 190 -3.39 8.29 -10.56
C GLY A 190 -3.53 8.59 -9.06
N MET A 191 -3.81 7.57 -8.25
CA MET A 191 -3.92 7.71 -6.79
C MET A 191 -2.63 7.28 -6.10
N VAL A 192 -2.28 7.91 -4.99
CA VAL A 192 -1.14 7.51 -4.16
C VAL A 192 -1.43 6.22 -3.38
N PRO A 193 -0.40 5.42 -3.02
CA PRO A 193 -0.57 4.24 -2.16
C PRO A 193 -1.23 4.59 -0.82
N ALA A 194 -2.09 3.72 -0.29
CA ALA A 194 -2.82 3.97 0.95
C ALA A 194 -1.92 4.29 2.14
N CYS A 195 -0.75 3.65 2.25
CA CYS A 195 0.22 3.92 3.31
C CYS A 195 0.92 5.29 3.19
N VAL A 196 0.96 5.87 2.00
CA VAL A 196 1.45 7.24 1.74
C VAL A 196 0.37 8.24 2.12
N GLU A 197 -0.86 8.01 1.67
CA GLU A 197 -2.01 8.89 1.90
C GLU A 197 -2.27 9.16 3.39
N VAL A 198 -2.15 8.13 4.23
CA VAL A 198 -2.41 8.25 5.67
C VAL A 198 -1.20 8.65 6.50
N CYS A 199 -0.04 8.90 5.89
CA CYS A 199 1.18 9.22 6.63
C CYS A 199 1.15 10.68 7.12
N PRO A 200 0.95 10.95 8.43
CA PRO A 200 0.71 12.32 8.90
C PRO A 200 1.94 13.21 8.81
N THR A 201 3.13 12.62 8.80
CA THR A 201 4.41 13.35 8.78
C THR A 201 5.06 13.38 7.39
N GLY A 202 4.46 12.71 6.39
CA GLY A 202 5.07 12.56 5.08
C GLY A 202 6.37 11.72 5.08
N ALA A 203 6.54 10.85 6.07
CA ALA A 203 7.67 9.93 6.13
C ALA A 203 7.68 8.91 4.97
N ARG A 204 6.52 8.64 4.37
CA ARG A 204 6.38 7.81 3.17
C ARG A 204 5.95 8.67 2.01
N GLN A 205 6.63 8.55 0.90
CA GLN A 205 6.33 9.27 -0.33
C GLN A 205 6.47 8.32 -1.52
N ILE A 206 5.61 8.49 -2.52
CA ILE A 206 5.77 7.81 -3.81
C ILE A 206 6.45 8.79 -4.76
N ALA A 207 7.41 8.31 -5.51
CA ALA A 207 8.11 9.07 -6.54
C ALA A 207 7.98 8.35 -7.88
N ASP A 208 7.96 9.13 -8.94
CA ASP A 208 8.12 8.70 -10.32
C ASP A 208 9.49 9.20 -10.78
N LEU A 209 10.39 8.32 -11.25
CA LEU A 209 11.82 8.58 -11.49
C LEU A 209 12.13 8.84 -12.96
#